data_8d4d0798f8f720ea9145414dd41ccf44
#
_entry.id   8d4d0798f8f720ea9145414dd41ccf44
#
_cell.length_a   1.000
_cell.length_b   1.000
_cell.length_c   1.000
_cell.angle_alpha   90.00
_cell.angle_beta   90.00
_cell.angle_gamma   90.00
#
_symmetry.space_group_name_H-M   'P 1'
#
loop_
_entity.id
_entity.type
_entity.pdbx_description
1 polymer ?
#
loop_
_entity_poly.entity_id
_entity_poly.type
_entity_poly.pdbx_seq_one_letter_code
_entity_poly.pdbx_strand_id
1 'polypeptide(L)'
;SFASAPQNENKNEFTFFIRKVPGGKFTEWLFSDNRDPDECVTINGPFGTFYLREKETPIVCIAGGSGLAPIKAILEGGVNDQIKRDVIFLFGARTQSDLYSLKEIEDIKNNWNKESSFQFIPVLNMEPEDSDWKGARGMVTDYFEQEVIPKQNLDINGWQAYLCGPPPMVDAAGVCLTKNGISEDEIFYDKFTDSSNL
;
A
#
# COMPACT_ATOMS: atom_id res chain seq x y z
N SER A 1 5.01 -6.77 7.68
CA SER A 1 3.80 -6.04 8.12
C SER A 1 2.56 -6.90 7.93
N PHE A 2 1.55 -6.69 8.74
CA PHE A 2 0.25 -7.34 8.58
C PHE A 2 -0.40 -6.91 7.26
N ALA A 3 -1.09 -7.85 6.61
CA ALA A 3 -1.86 -7.63 5.39
C ALA A 3 -3.38 -7.78 5.61
N SER A 4 -3.80 -7.88 6.87
CA SER A 4 -5.20 -7.93 7.29
C SER A 4 -5.43 -7.05 8.51
N ALA A 5 -6.63 -6.47 8.61
CA ALA A 5 -7.03 -5.68 9.77
C ALA A 5 -7.19 -6.57 11.02
N PRO A 6 -6.86 -6.06 12.22
CA PRO A 6 -6.96 -6.84 13.46
C PRO A 6 -8.41 -7.17 13.86
N GLN A 7 -9.40 -6.47 13.30
CA GLN A 7 -10.82 -6.67 13.55
C GLN A 7 -11.42 -7.83 12.76
N ASN A 8 -10.66 -8.45 11.82
CA ASN A 8 -11.15 -9.58 11.05
C ASN A 8 -11.58 -10.72 11.98
N GLU A 9 -12.68 -11.39 11.63
CA GLU A 9 -13.43 -12.31 12.52
C GLU A 9 -12.60 -13.45 13.11
N ASN A 10 -11.51 -13.83 12.45
CA ASN A 10 -10.65 -14.92 12.92
C ASN A 10 -9.45 -14.38 13.68
N LYS A 11 -9.63 -14.13 14.99
CA LYS A 11 -8.62 -13.54 15.89
C LYS A 11 -7.29 -14.29 15.99
N ASN A 12 -7.23 -15.52 15.44
CA ASN A 12 -6.05 -16.37 15.47
C ASN A 12 -5.35 -16.48 14.11
N GLU A 13 -5.83 -15.76 13.10
CA GLU A 13 -5.25 -15.75 11.77
C GLU A 13 -4.62 -14.39 11.47
N PHE A 14 -3.39 -14.43 10.94
CA PHE A 14 -2.67 -13.25 10.48
C PHE A 14 -2.24 -13.46 9.04
N THR A 15 -2.52 -12.47 8.20
CA THR A 15 -2.08 -12.50 6.80
C THR A 15 -0.81 -11.67 6.62
N PHE A 16 0.17 -12.22 5.91
CA PHE A 16 1.40 -11.53 5.53
C PHE A 16 1.65 -11.70 4.04
N PHE A 17 2.11 -10.64 3.38
CA PHE A 17 2.62 -10.72 2.01
C PHE A 17 4.14 -10.83 2.06
N ILE A 18 4.67 -11.95 1.57
CA ILE A 18 6.10 -12.25 1.63
C ILE A 18 6.59 -12.46 0.19
N ARG A 19 7.54 -11.62 -0.23
CA ARG A 19 8.23 -11.79 -1.50
C ARG A 19 9.51 -12.60 -1.30
N LYS A 20 9.74 -13.60 -2.16
CA LYS A 20 11.03 -14.31 -2.18
C LYS A 20 12.15 -13.34 -2.57
N VAL A 21 13.18 -13.25 -1.73
CA VAL A 21 14.38 -12.45 -1.98
C VAL A 21 15.54 -13.41 -2.23
N PRO A 22 16.21 -13.35 -3.40
CA PRO A 22 17.37 -14.18 -3.67
C PRO A 22 18.44 -14.01 -2.59
N GLY A 23 18.90 -15.13 -2.01
CA GLY A 23 19.86 -15.13 -0.92
C GLY A 23 19.31 -14.74 0.46
N GLY A 24 18.02 -14.43 0.56
CA GLY A 24 17.37 -14.13 1.84
C GLY A 24 17.15 -15.38 2.67
N LYS A 25 17.80 -15.49 3.84
CA LYS A 25 17.75 -16.69 4.69
C LYS A 25 16.33 -17.18 4.98
N PHE A 26 15.44 -16.29 5.41
CA PHE A 26 14.07 -16.64 5.74
C PHE A 26 13.25 -16.95 4.49
N THR A 27 13.33 -16.14 3.46
CA THR A 27 12.50 -16.32 2.26
C THR A 27 12.95 -17.50 1.41
N GLU A 28 14.26 -17.81 1.32
CA GLU A 28 14.73 -19.03 0.67
C GLU A 28 14.25 -20.28 1.41
N TRP A 29 14.30 -20.28 2.74
CA TRP A 29 13.75 -21.37 3.54
C TRP A 29 12.23 -21.47 3.37
N LEU A 30 11.49 -20.37 3.48
CA LEU A 30 10.01 -20.36 3.41
C LEU A 30 9.48 -20.92 2.08
N PHE A 31 10.16 -20.60 0.98
CA PHE A 31 9.80 -21.04 -0.38
C PHE A 31 10.58 -22.27 -0.86
N SER A 32 11.24 -22.99 0.06
CA SER A 32 11.95 -24.23 -0.23
C SER A 32 11.01 -25.42 -0.36
N ASP A 33 11.24 -26.27 -1.36
CA ASP A 33 10.50 -27.53 -1.52
C ASP A 33 10.80 -28.55 -0.40
N ASN A 34 11.93 -28.37 0.31
CA ASN A 34 12.38 -29.24 1.41
C ASN A 34 11.92 -28.76 2.79
N ARG A 35 11.10 -27.72 2.88
CA ARG A 35 10.61 -27.23 4.16
C ARG A 35 9.63 -28.24 4.76
N ASP A 36 9.81 -28.54 6.06
CA ASP A 36 8.84 -29.31 6.82
C ASP A 36 7.53 -28.49 6.94
N PRO A 37 6.40 -29.00 6.45
CA PRO A 37 5.12 -28.30 6.55
C PRO A 37 4.66 -28.05 8.00
N ASP A 38 5.12 -28.87 8.95
CA ASP A 38 4.79 -28.76 10.38
C ASP A 38 5.78 -27.87 11.16
N GLU A 39 6.78 -27.30 10.50
CA GLU A 39 7.75 -26.41 11.13
C GLU A 39 7.11 -25.08 11.55
N CYS A 40 7.21 -24.77 12.84
CA CYS A 40 6.66 -23.56 13.41
C CYS A 40 7.57 -22.34 13.23
N VAL A 41 6.95 -21.20 12.96
CA VAL A 41 7.63 -19.90 12.91
C VAL A 41 7.21 -19.06 14.10
N THR A 42 8.18 -18.48 14.80
CA THR A 42 7.91 -17.51 15.86
C THR A 42 7.79 -16.11 15.29
N ILE A 43 6.66 -15.46 15.54
CA ILE A 43 6.40 -14.08 15.13
C ILE A 43 6.41 -13.20 16.38
N ASN A 44 7.21 -12.13 16.36
CA ASN A 44 7.24 -11.10 17.39
C ASN A 44 6.67 -9.80 16.83
N GLY A 45 5.79 -9.16 17.57
CA GLY A 45 5.15 -7.89 17.20
C GLY A 45 3.86 -7.64 17.98
N PRO A 46 3.07 -6.65 17.60
CA PRO A 46 3.36 -5.65 16.55
C PRO A 46 4.42 -4.63 16.98
N PHE A 47 5.19 -4.12 15.99
CA PHE A 47 6.15 -3.04 16.19
C PHE A 47 5.83 -1.86 15.28
N GLY A 48 6.39 -0.69 15.60
CA GLY A 48 6.25 0.52 14.79
C GLY A 48 4.97 1.29 15.08
N THR A 49 4.79 2.35 14.29
CA THR A 49 3.73 3.35 14.48
C THR A 49 2.92 3.59 13.21
N PHE A 50 2.94 2.66 12.27
CA PHE A 50 2.21 2.75 11.01
C PHE A 50 0.80 2.20 11.17
N TYR A 51 -0.14 3.07 11.53
CA TYR A 51 -1.56 2.77 11.73
C TYR A 51 -2.43 3.96 11.33
N LEU A 52 -3.71 3.73 11.05
CA LEU A 52 -4.67 4.78 10.69
C LEU A 52 -4.89 5.74 11.87
N ARG A 53 -4.65 7.03 11.63
CA ARG A 53 -4.86 8.07 12.64
C ARG A 53 -6.33 8.47 12.72
N GLU A 54 -6.79 8.76 13.93
CA GLU A 54 -8.12 9.31 14.19
C GLU A 54 -8.19 10.76 13.71
N LYS A 55 -8.65 10.96 12.48
CA LYS A 55 -8.86 12.28 11.87
C LYS A 55 -9.89 12.13 10.75
N GLU A 56 -10.66 13.17 10.47
CA GLU A 56 -11.74 13.14 9.47
C GLU A 56 -11.30 13.65 8.08
N THR A 57 -10.01 13.98 7.90
CA THR A 57 -9.50 14.49 6.63
C THR A 57 -9.36 13.38 5.60
N PRO A 58 -9.44 13.70 4.28
CA PRO A 58 -9.20 12.73 3.22
C PRO A 58 -7.80 12.08 3.31
N ILE A 59 -7.65 10.93 2.65
CA ILE A 59 -6.45 10.10 2.71
C ILE A 59 -5.89 9.90 1.31
N VAL A 60 -4.58 10.06 1.16
CA VAL A 60 -3.86 9.50 0.04
C VAL A 60 -3.00 8.32 0.50
N CYS A 61 -3.15 7.17 -0.16
CA CYS A 61 -2.33 5.99 0.07
C CYS A 61 -1.45 5.75 -1.16
N ILE A 62 -0.15 5.49 -0.95
CA ILE A 62 0.77 5.08 -2.01
C ILE A 62 1.50 3.82 -1.57
N ALA A 63 1.28 2.72 -2.28
CA ALA A 63 1.91 1.44 -2.03
C ALA A 63 2.80 1.00 -3.20
N GLY A 64 3.88 0.27 -2.90
CA GLY A 64 4.73 -0.36 -3.92
C GLY A 64 5.15 -1.77 -3.52
N GLY A 65 5.00 -2.73 -4.44
CA GLY A 65 5.36 -4.12 -4.18
C GLY A 65 4.66 -4.68 -2.93
N SER A 66 5.41 -5.32 -2.02
CA SER A 66 4.86 -5.87 -0.75
C SER A 66 4.37 -4.80 0.23
N GLY A 67 4.66 -3.52 0.00
CA GLY A 67 4.09 -2.40 0.75
C GLY A 67 2.57 -2.26 0.64
N LEU A 68 1.95 -3.01 -0.29
CA LEU A 68 0.50 -3.17 -0.33
C LEU A 68 -0.07 -3.73 0.99
N ALA A 69 0.67 -4.61 1.68
CA ALA A 69 0.21 -5.30 2.89
C ALA A 69 -0.32 -4.36 3.98
N PRO A 70 0.48 -3.44 4.55
CA PRO A 70 0.00 -2.59 5.63
C PRO A 70 -1.01 -1.53 5.14
N ILE A 71 -0.92 -1.07 3.88
CA ILE A 71 -1.95 -0.19 3.32
C ILE A 71 -3.30 -0.90 3.25
N LYS A 72 -3.33 -2.14 2.76
CA LYS A 72 -4.54 -2.96 2.73
C LYS A 72 -5.11 -3.15 4.15
N ALA A 73 -4.27 -3.49 5.13
CA ALA A 73 -4.69 -3.68 6.52
C ALA A 73 -5.31 -2.39 7.13
N ILE A 74 -4.72 -1.23 6.86
CA ILE A 74 -5.23 0.08 7.28
C ILE A 74 -6.62 0.35 6.67
N LEU A 75 -6.76 0.10 5.35
CA LEU A 75 -8.01 0.35 4.63
C LEU A 75 -9.13 -0.64 5.04
N GLU A 76 -8.80 -1.91 5.29
CA GLU A 76 -9.74 -2.87 5.88
C GLU A 76 -10.23 -2.42 7.25
N GLY A 77 -9.31 -1.93 8.10
CA GLY A 77 -9.67 -1.32 9.38
C GLY A 77 -10.66 -0.16 9.19
N GLY A 78 -10.40 0.72 8.23
CA GLY A 78 -11.30 1.82 7.89
C GLY A 78 -12.69 1.36 7.44
N VAL A 79 -12.79 0.24 6.69
CA VAL A 79 -14.08 -0.38 6.35
C VAL A 79 -14.79 -0.88 7.60
N ASN A 80 -14.07 -1.61 8.48
CA ASN A 80 -14.66 -2.16 9.70
C ASN A 80 -15.19 -1.07 10.63
N ASP A 81 -14.46 0.04 10.74
CA ASP A 81 -14.82 1.20 11.57
C ASP A 81 -15.79 2.17 10.85
N GLN A 82 -16.16 1.89 9.60
CA GLN A 82 -17.05 2.71 8.76
C GLN A 82 -16.65 4.19 8.71
N ILE A 83 -15.33 4.45 8.60
CA ILE A 83 -14.81 5.82 8.57
C ILE A 83 -15.33 6.60 7.35
N LYS A 84 -15.62 7.90 7.58
CA LYS A 84 -16.15 8.80 6.54
C LYS A 84 -15.04 9.68 5.99
N ARG A 85 -14.16 9.09 5.19
CA ARG A 85 -13.01 9.79 4.61
C ARG A 85 -12.88 9.44 3.13
N ASP A 86 -12.69 10.43 2.29
CA ASP A 86 -12.32 10.19 0.89
C ASP A 86 -10.94 9.56 0.81
N VAL A 87 -10.78 8.63 -0.11
CA VAL A 87 -9.52 7.89 -0.31
C VAL A 87 -9.09 7.93 -1.76
N ILE A 88 -7.83 8.30 -1.99
CA ILE A 88 -7.13 8.05 -3.25
C ILE A 88 -6.01 7.07 -2.94
N PHE A 89 -6.10 5.87 -3.53
CA PHE A 89 -5.12 4.82 -3.33
C PHE A 89 -4.41 4.49 -4.64
N LEU A 90 -3.10 4.79 -4.69
CA LEU A 90 -2.24 4.44 -5.83
C LEU A 90 -1.38 3.22 -5.48
N PHE A 91 -1.36 2.25 -6.39
CA PHE A 91 -0.51 1.07 -6.26
C PHE A 91 0.50 1.01 -7.40
N GLY A 92 1.76 1.29 -7.09
CA GLY A 92 2.87 1.21 -8.02
C GLY A 92 3.36 -0.22 -8.18
N ALA A 93 3.35 -0.72 -9.42
CA ALA A 93 3.90 -2.02 -9.80
C ALA A 93 4.73 -1.88 -11.09
N ARG A 94 5.55 -2.90 -11.43
CA ARG A 94 6.32 -2.87 -12.66
C ARG A 94 5.47 -3.18 -13.86
N THR A 95 4.80 -4.33 -13.83
CA THR A 95 3.96 -4.84 -14.91
C THR A 95 2.63 -5.39 -14.38
N GLN A 96 1.71 -5.75 -15.28
CA GLN A 96 0.43 -6.36 -14.90
C GLN A 96 0.62 -7.64 -14.07
N SER A 97 1.68 -8.42 -14.34
CA SER A 97 1.97 -9.65 -13.59
C SER A 97 2.40 -9.41 -12.15
N ASP A 98 2.80 -8.19 -11.81
CA ASP A 98 3.13 -7.78 -10.44
C ASP A 98 1.91 -7.27 -9.65
N LEU A 99 0.75 -7.14 -10.30
CA LEU A 99 -0.50 -6.76 -9.64
C LEU A 99 -1.12 -7.98 -8.92
N TYR A 100 -1.45 -7.80 -7.67
CA TYR A 100 -2.07 -8.85 -6.84
C TYR A 100 -3.07 -8.24 -5.87
N SER A 101 -3.86 -9.05 -5.18
CA SER A 101 -4.92 -8.63 -4.24
C SER A 101 -5.94 -7.63 -4.81
N LEU A 102 -6.10 -7.58 -6.14
CA LEU A 102 -7.01 -6.63 -6.77
C LEU A 102 -8.47 -6.85 -6.37
N LYS A 103 -8.86 -8.12 -6.15
CA LYS A 103 -10.20 -8.45 -5.70
C LYS A 103 -10.46 -7.95 -4.28
N GLU A 104 -9.50 -8.16 -3.37
CA GLU A 104 -9.61 -7.70 -2.00
C GLU A 104 -9.68 -6.17 -1.92
N ILE A 105 -8.94 -5.46 -2.79
CA ILE A 105 -9.01 -4.00 -2.87
C ILE A 105 -10.36 -3.54 -3.43
N GLU A 106 -10.90 -4.23 -4.42
CA GLU A 106 -12.24 -3.92 -4.94
C GLU A 106 -13.32 -4.22 -3.88
N ASP A 107 -13.17 -5.27 -3.08
CA ASP A 107 -14.05 -5.55 -1.95
C ASP A 107 -13.97 -4.45 -0.88
N ILE A 108 -12.78 -3.95 -0.55
CA ILE A 108 -12.60 -2.80 0.34
C ILE A 108 -13.34 -1.58 -0.22
N LYS A 109 -13.11 -1.23 -1.48
CA LYS A 109 -13.75 -0.10 -2.16
C LYS A 109 -15.28 -0.22 -2.14
N ASN A 110 -15.81 -1.41 -2.44
CA ASN A 110 -17.25 -1.67 -2.48
C ASN A 110 -17.91 -1.58 -1.11
N ASN A 111 -17.17 -1.86 -0.04
CA ASN A 111 -17.63 -1.81 1.34
C ASN A 111 -17.22 -0.52 2.06
N TRP A 112 -16.48 0.38 1.40
CA TRP A 112 -16.16 1.68 1.96
C TRP A 112 -17.41 2.48 2.26
N ASN A 113 -17.36 3.35 3.27
CA ASN A 113 -18.50 4.17 3.67
C ASN A 113 -19.09 4.92 2.47
N LYS A 114 -20.41 4.79 2.26
CA LYS A 114 -21.10 5.33 1.08
C LYS A 114 -21.22 6.86 1.04
N GLU A 115 -20.92 7.53 2.15
CA GLU A 115 -20.85 8.99 2.21
C GLU A 115 -19.49 9.55 1.77
N SER A 116 -18.54 8.67 1.42
CA SER A 116 -17.18 9.02 1.01
C SER A 116 -16.78 8.32 -0.28
N SER A 117 -15.85 8.91 -1.01
CA SER A 117 -15.31 8.35 -2.24
C SER A 117 -14.12 7.43 -1.98
N PHE A 118 -13.96 6.40 -2.80
CA PHE A 118 -12.79 5.55 -2.80
C PHE A 118 -12.31 5.33 -4.24
N GLN A 119 -11.14 5.87 -4.55
CA GLN A 119 -10.51 5.71 -5.86
C GLN A 119 -9.27 4.83 -5.74
N PHE A 120 -9.21 3.74 -6.52
CA PHE A 120 -8.04 2.88 -6.63
C PHE A 120 -7.41 3.03 -8.01
N ILE A 121 -6.09 3.24 -8.05
CA ILE A 121 -5.33 3.52 -9.27
C ILE A 121 -4.06 2.66 -9.27
N PRO A 122 -4.03 1.51 -9.95
CA PRO A 122 -2.79 0.81 -10.24
C PRO A 122 -2.00 1.56 -11.32
N VAL A 123 -0.69 1.77 -11.07
CA VAL A 123 0.22 2.50 -11.96
C VAL A 123 1.40 1.60 -12.30
N LEU A 124 1.65 1.37 -13.59
CA LEU A 124 2.69 0.46 -14.07
C LEU A 124 3.85 1.23 -14.72
N ASN A 125 5.07 1.02 -14.22
CA ASN A 125 6.22 1.78 -14.70
C ASN A 125 7.11 1.05 -15.72
N MET A 126 6.91 -0.25 -15.92
CA MET A 126 7.69 -1.08 -16.84
C MET A 126 6.79 -1.95 -17.75
N GLU A 127 5.50 -1.65 -17.81
CA GLU A 127 4.57 -2.37 -18.67
C GLU A 127 4.86 -2.04 -20.14
N PRO A 128 5.03 -3.04 -21.01
CA PRO A 128 5.29 -2.83 -22.43
C PRO A 128 4.23 -1.94 -23.09
N GLU A 129 4.67 -1.05 -23.98
CA GLU A 129 3.75 -0.11 -24.66
C GLU A 129 2.72 -0.82 -25.55
N ASP A 130 3.09 -1.96 -26.12
CA ASP A 130 2.26 -2.80 -26.97
C ASP A 130 1.37 -3.78 -26.20
N SER A 131 1.41 -3.76 -24.86
CA SER A 131 0.53 -4.58 -24.02
C SER A 131 -0.94 -4.13 -24.12
N ASP A 132 -1.84 -4.98 -23.63
CA ASP A 132 -3.29 -4.68 -23.55
C ASP A 132 -3.67 -3.77 -22.38
N TRP A 133 -2.70 -3.36 -21.55
CA TRP A 133 -2.92 -2.48 -20.40
C TRP A 133 -3.44 -1.10 -20.82
N LYS A 134 -4.62 -0.73 -20.29
CA LYS A 134 -5.27 0.55 -20.55
C LYS A 134 -5.25 1.49 -19.35
N GLY A 135 -4.65 1.04 -18.23
CA GLY A 135 -4.56 1.84 -17.00
C GLY A 135 -3.38 2.82 -17.00
N ALA A 136 -3.10 3.36 -15.84
CA ALA A 136 -2.04 4.34 -15.63
C ALA A 136 -0.64 3.76 -15.86
N ARG A 137 0.25 4.56 -16.43
CA ARG A 137 1.65 4.23 -16.75
C ARG A 137 2.60 5.28 -16.17
N GLY A 138 3.82 4.86 -15.87
CA GLY A 138 4.88 5.72 -15.35
C GLY A 138 5.14 5.52 -13.86
N MET A 139 5.89 6.43 -13.27
CA MET A 139 6.15 6.41 -11.83
C MET A 139 4.89 6.83 -11.08
N VAL A 140 4.60 6.16 -9.96
CA VAL A 140 3.37 6.39 -9.18
C VAL A 140 3.27 7.84 -8.68
N THR A 141 4.39 8.44 -8.31
CA THR A 141 4.47 9.84 -7.86
C THR A 141 4.21 10.83 -8.98
N ASP A 142 4.82 10.60 -10.14
CA ASP A 142 4.65 11.47 -11.32
C ASP A 142 3.20 11.40 -11.80
N TYR A 143 2.61 10.20 -11.83
CA TYR A 143 1.21 10.04 -12.21
C TYR A 143 0.27 10.77 -11.24
N PHE A 144 0.53 10.70 -9.94
CA PHE A 144 -0.25 11.45 -8.95
C PHE A 144 -0.16 12.95 -9.17
N GLU A 145 1.06 13.50 -9.30
CA GLU A 145 1.29 14.94 -9.44
C GLU A 145 0.78 15.50 -10.78
N GLN A 146 1.00 14.76 -11.89
CA GLN A 146 0.75 15.28 -13.24
C GLN A 146 -0.64 14.95 -13.78
N GLU A 147 -1.28 13.90 -13.26
CA GLU A 147 -2.54 13.40 -13.77
C GLU A 147 -3.66 13.48 -12.74
N VAL A 148 -3.44 12.98 -11.50
CA VAL A 148 -4.52 12.89 -10.52
C VAL A 148 -4.87 14.25 -9.94
N ILE A 149 -3.88 14.99 -9.44
CA ILE A 149 -4.09 16.33 -8.86
C ILE A 149 -4.72 17.29 -9.89
N PRO A 150 -4.15 17.48 -11.10
CA PRO A 150 -4.71 18.45 -12.06
C PRO A 150 -6.06 18.06 -12.63
N LYS A 151 -6.24 16.77 -12.99
CA LYS A 151 -7.51 16.31 -13.60
C LYS A 151 -8.70 16.42 -12.67
N GLN A 152 -8.48 16.27 -11.38
CA GLN A 152 -9.53 16.37 -10.37
C GLN A 152 -9.56 17.73 -9.68
N ASN A 153 -8.66 18.66 -10.05
CA ASN A 153 -8.49 19.97 -9.40
C ASN A 153 -8.40 19.83 -7.87
N LEU A 154 -7.56 18.90 -7.40
CA LEU A 154 -7.46 18.58 -5.98
C LEU A 154 -6.67 19.63 -5.21
N ASP A 155 -7.22 20.06 -4.10
CA ASP A 155 -6.46 20.70 -3.02
C ASP A 155 -6.24 19.65 -1.92
N ILE A 156 -4.99 19.21 -1.79
CA ILE A 156 -4.60 18.18 -0.81
C ILE A 156 -4.06 18.76 0.49
N ASN A 157 -4.21 20.06 0.71
CA ASN A 157 -3.86 20.68 1.99
C ASN A 157 -4.70 20.05 3.13
N GLY A 158 -4.03 19.70 4.22
CA GLY A 158 -4.65 19.08 5.38
C GLY A 158 -5.05 17.62 5.23
N TRP A 159 -4.77 16.97 4.07
CA TRP A 159 -4.92 15.53 3.91
C TRP A 159 -3.89 14.77 4.73
N GLN A 160 -4.17 13.49 4.98
CA GLN A 160 -3.20 12.54 5.51
C GLN A 160 -2.67 11.63 4.41
N ALA A 161 -1.40 11.26 4.53
CA ALA A 161 -0.77 10.33 3.60
C ALA A 161 -0.23 9.09 4.31
N TYR A 162 -0.41 7.93 3.67
CA TYR A 162 0.10 6.64 4.12
C TYR A 162 0.93 6.00 3.01
N LEU A 163 2.23 5.86 3.23
CA LEU A 163 3.19 5.43 2.22
C LEU A 163 3.84 4.13 2.65
N CYS A 164 3.86 3.11 1.80
CA CYS A 164 4.61 1.90 2.09
C CYS A 164 5.21 1.24 0.84
N GLY A 165 6.47 0.83 0.95
CA GLY A 165 7.18 0.15 -0.13
C GLY A 165 8.67 0.42 -0.15
N PRO A 166 9.32 0.29 -1.33
CA PRO A 166 10.75 0.54 -1.47
C PRO A 166 11.14 1.96 -1.05
N PRO A 167 12.28 2.16 -0.33
CA PRO A 167 12.69 3.47 0.15
C PRO A 167 12.70 4.56 -0.91
N PRO A 168 13.24 4.37 -2.14
CA PRO A 168 13.24 5.42 -3.15
C PRO A 168 11.83 5.90 -3.56
N MET A 169 10.84 4.99 -3.60
CA MET A 169 9.45 5.35 -3.90
C MET A 169 8.83 6.15 -2.75
N VAL A 170 9.05 5.70 -1.50
CA VAL A 170 8.50 6.39 -0.32
C VAL A 170 9.11 7.79 -0.19
N ASP A 171 10.42 7.94 -0.41
CA ASP A 171 11.10 9.23 -0.37
C ASP A 171 10.56 10.19 -1.45
N ALA A 172 10.44 9.71 -2.69
CA ALA A 172 9.88 10.49 -3.79
C ALA A 172 8.41 10.88 -3.52
N ALA A 173 7.62 9.97 -2.95
CA ALA A 173 6.25 10.25 -2.58
C ALA A 173 6.15 11.32 -1.48
N GLY A 174 6.98 11.23 -0.44
CA GLY A 174 7.04 12.25 0.61
C GLY A 174 7.33 13.64 0.05
N VAL A 175 8.35 13.76 -0.79
CA VAL A 175 8.71 15.03 -1.45
C VAL A 175 7.55 15.55 -2.33
N CYS A 176 6.96 14.68 -3.14
CA CYS A 176 5.83 15.04 -4.00
C CYS A 176 4.64 15.57 -3.18
N LEU A 177 4.26 14.87 -2.12
CA LEU A 177 3.10 15.22 -1.29
C LEU A 177 3.33 16.52 -0.52
N THR A 178 4.51 16.70 0.07
CA THR A 178 4.87 17.93 0.78
C THR A 178 4.87 19.14 -0.17
N LYS A 179 5.45 18.99 -1.37
CA LYS A 179 5.43 20.04 -2.41
C LYS A 179 4.00 20.45 -2.79
N ASN A 180 3.04 19.51 -2.76
CA ASN A 180 1.66 19.74 -3.14
C ASN A 180 0.74 20.05 -1.94
N GLY A 181 1.29 20.27 -0.73
CA GLY A 181 0.56 20.88 0.38
C GLY A 181 0.25 19.96 1.57
N ILE A 182 0.62 18.68 1.55
CA ILE A 182 0.50 17.83 2.75
C ILE A 182 1.66 18.16 3.70
N SER A 183 1.34 18.44 4.95
CA SER A 183 2.36 18.70 5.98
C SER A 183 3.16 17.43 6.30
N GLU A 184 4.46 17.56 6.58
CA GLU A 184 5.34 16.41 6.87
C GLU A 184 4.84 15.57 8.06
N ASP A 185 4.25 16.19 9.08
CA ASP A 185 3.68 15.52 10.25
C ASP A 185 2.36 14.76 9.96
N GLU A 186 1.77 14.95 8.78
CA GLU A 186 0.62 14.22 8.27
C GLU A 186 1.01 13.11 7.25
N ILE A 187 2.31 12.87 7.04
CA ILE A 187 2.84 11.82 6.17
C ILE A 187 3.38 10.68 7.02
N PHE A 188 2.66 9.56 7.01
CA PHE A 188 3.04 8.34 7.72
C PHE A 188 3.61 7.34 6.74
N TYR A 189 4.73 6.69 7.09
CA TYR A 189 5.35 5.75 6.17
C TYR A 189 5.99 4.54 6.85
N ASP A 190 6.09 3.45 6.08
CA ASP A 190 6.85 2.24 6.42
C ASP A 190 7.71 1.86 5.20
N LYS A 191 9.04 2.03 5.33
CA LYS A 191 10.00 1.72 4.27
C LYS A 191 10.45 0.28 4.37
N PHE A 192 10.24 -0.51 3.32
CA PHE A 192 10.68 -1.88 3.27
C PHE A 192 12.11 -1.95 2.75
N THR A 193 13.05 -2.12 3.67
CA THR A 193 14.47 -2.33 3.35
C THR A 193 14.78 -3.83 3.27
N ASP A 194 15.61 -4.22 2.33
CA ASP A 194 16.26 -5.52 2.29
C ASP A 194 17.78 -5.38 2.46
N SER A 195 18.48 -6.51 2.58
CA SER A 195 19.92 -6.51 2.78
C SER A 195 20.73 -5.93 1.60
N SER A 196 20.12 -5.67 0.46
CA SER A 196 20.74 -4.99 -0.68
C SER A 196 20.65 -3.47 -0.58
N ASN A 197 19.85 -2.95 0.37
CA ASN A 197 19.61 -1.52 0.60
C ASN A 197 20.19 -1.04 1.94
N LEU A 198 20.97 -1.91 2.62
CA LEU A 198 21.78 -1.60 3.79
C LEU A 198 23.24 -1.52 3.40
#